data_2a132f3f6c7671eab97d1b139f98dd4d
#
_entry.id   2a132f3f6c7671eab97d1b139f98dd4d
#
_cell.length_a   1.000
_cell.length_b   1.000
_cell.length_c   1.000
_cell.angle_alpha   90.00
_cell.angle_beta   90.00
_cell.angle_gamma   90.00
#
_symmetry.space_group_name_H-M   'P 1'
#
loop_
_entity.id
_entity.type
_entity.pdbx_description
1 polymer ?
#
loop_
_entity_poly.entity_id
_entity_poly.type
_entity_poly.pdbx_seq_one_letter_code
_entity_poly.pdbx_strand_id
1 'polypeptide(L)'
;MTESQITIHDIAKSLDNVGLQYMATIVLDSKPKVRPVQYMVVRDGKLWFCTNSQKAMYAEMQASPFVELCGSRLEEDEIATNWIRFSAEVVFPDEIDEETRALVKEVKTAIMEKSAIVHELYKNDPNNPIFKVFYLKNIQGSFCNLGHVKGL
;
A
#
# COMPACT_ATOMS: atom_id res chain seq x y z
N MET A 1 -18.44 -26.53 -5.02
CA MET A 1 -17.36 -25.72 -5.61
C MET A 1 -16.71 -24.93 -4.49
N THR A 2 -15.44 -25.18 -4.22
CA THR A 2 -14.68 -24.36 -3.30
C THR A 2 -14.48 -22.99 -3.95
N GLU A 3 -15.02 -21.93 -3.34
CA GLU A 3 -14.63 -20.57 -3.72
C GLU A 3 -13.12 -20.47 -3.60
N SER A 4 -12.44 -20.11 -4.67
CA SER A 4 -11.00 -19.91 -4.63
C SER A 4 -10.69 -18.79 -3.65
N GLN A 5 -9.88 -19.07 -2.66
CA GLN A 5 -9.48 -18.10 -1.66
C GLN A 5 -8.73 -16.92 -2.34
N ILE A 6 -9.11 -15.70 -2.02
CA ILE A 6 -8.45 -14.48 -2.51
C ILE A 6 -7.01 -14.45 -2.00
N THR A 7 -6.07 -14.29 -2.91
CA THR A 7 -4.65 -14.24 -2.61
C THR A 7 -4.14 -12.80 -2.53
N ILE A 8 -2.95 -12.62 -1.95
CA ILE A 8 -2.29 -11.30 -1.93
C ILE A 8 -2.01 -10.78 -3.35
N HIS A 9 -1.77 -11.68 -4.30
CA HIS A 9 -1.58 -11.33 -5.71
C HIS A 9 -2.87 -10.84 -6.38
N ASP A 10 -4.03 -11.38 -5.99
CA ASP A 10 -5.33 -10.89 -6.48
C ASP A 10 -5.59 -9.47 -6.00
N ILE A 11 -5.26 -9.19 -4.74
CA ILE A 11 -5.35 -7.84 -4.17
C ILE A 11 -4.39 -6.89 -4.90
N ALA A 12 -3.14 -7.28 -5.09
CA ALA A 12 -2.14 -6.50 -5.81
C ALA A 12 -2.59 -6.17 -7.25
N LYS A 13 -3.14 -7.16 -7.95
CA LYS A 13 -3.67 -6.97 -9.31
C LYS A 13 -4.84 -5.98 -9.33
N SER A 14 -5.73 -6.04 -8.33
CA SER A 14 -6.83 -5.07 -8.21
C SER A 14 -6.30 -3.66 -7.95
N LEU A 15 -5.29 -3.51 -7.08
CA LEU A 15 -4.65 -2.22 -6.80
C LEU A 15 -3.95 -1.65 -8.05
N ASP A 16 -3.25 -2.47 -8.80
CA ASP A 16 -2.64 -2.05 -10.07
C ASP A 16 -3.69 -1.65 -11.11
N ASN A 17 -4.82 -2.34 -11.15
CA ASN A 17 -5.91 -2.03 -12.08
C ASN A 17 -6.57 -0.69 -11.79
N VAL A 18 -6.79 -0.35 -10.53
CA VAL A 18 -7.34 0.97 -10.15
C VAL A 18 -6.29 2.09 -10.23
N GLY A 19 -5.00 1.75 -10.21
CA GLY A 19 -3.88 2.67 -10.35
C GLY A 19 -3.58 3.43 -9.06
N LEU A 20 -4.20 4.60 -8.88
CA LEU A 20 -4.03 5.42 -7.68
C LEU A 20 -5.03 5.00 -6.60
N GLN A 21 -4.55 4.86 -5.38
CA GLN A 21 -5.39 4.62 -4.20
C GLN A 21 -5.40 5.85 -3.29
N TYR A 22 -6.38 5.90 -2.40
CA TYR A 22 -6.51 6.93 -1.36
C TYR A 22 -6.51 6.25 0.00
N MET A 23 -5.67 6.72 0.90
CA MET A 23 -5.49 6.16 2.23
C MET A 23 -5.87 7.18 3.30
N ALA A 24 -6.80 6.79 4.16
CA ALA A 24 -7.14 7.52 5.38
C ALA A 24 -6.32 6.99 6.55
N THR A 25 -5.81 7.88 7.36
CA THR A 25 -5.05 7.61 8.58
C THR A 25 -5.78 8.16 9.80
N ILE A 26 -5.47 7.63 10.98
CA ILE A 26 -5.89 8.24 12.24
C ILE A 26 -4.92 9.37 12.56
N VAL A 27 -5.43 10.59 12.62
CA VAL A 27 -4.60 11.77 12.80
C VAL A 27 -4.54 12.21 14.26
N LEU A 28 -3.41 12.82 14.63
CA LEU A 28 -3.11 13.21 16.01
C LEU A 28 -3.97 14.39 16.52
N ASP A 29 -4.55 15.19 15.59
CA ASP A 29 -5.41 16.33 15.90
C ASP A 29 -6.91 16.03 15.76
N SER A 30 -7.29 14.75 15.66
CA SER A 30 -8.67 14.27 15.50
C SER A 30 -9.41 14.79 14.28
N LYS A 31 -8.70 15.27 13.26
CA LYS A 31 -9.28 15.69 11.97
C LYS A 31 -9.02 14.63 10.91
N PRO A 32 -10.03 14.21 10.14
CA PRO A 32 -9.82 13.21 9.12
C PRO A 32 -8.91 13.74 8.00
N LYS A 33 -8.01 12.89 7.52
CA LYS A 33 -7.15 13.17 6.37
C LYS A 33 -7.10 11.97 5.45
N VAL A 34 -7.16 12.25 4.16
CA VAL A 34 -7.03 11.26 3.08
C VAL A 34 -5.94 11.74 2.13
N ARG A 35 -5.09 10.82 1.71
CA ARG A 35 -3.98 11.13 0.81
C ARG A 35 -3.86 10.11 -0.29
N PRO A 36 -3.46 10.53 -1.50
CA PRO A 36 -3.14 9.58 -2.55
C PRO A 36 -1.90 8.77 -2.16
N VAL A 37 -2.00 7.47 -2.39
CA VAL A 37 -0.91 6.51 -2.23
C VAL A 37 -0.93 5.56 -3.42
N GLN A 38 0.17 4.87 -3.65
CA GLN A 38 0.23 3.83 -4.67
C GLN A 38 0.88 2.59 -4.08
N TYR A 39 0.20 1.46 -4.26
CA TYR A 39 0.79 0.15 -4.03
C TYR A 39 2.03 -0.01 -4.94
N MET A 40 3.09 -0.56 -4.40
CA MET A 40 4.36 -0.65 -5.11
C MET A 40 4.70 -2.06 -5.53
N VAL A 41 4.94 -2.97 -4.60
CA VAL A 41 5.41 -4.33 -4.90
C VAL A 41 4.86 -5.37 -3.93
N VAL A 42 4.78 -6.62 -4.39
CA VAL A 42 4.63 -7.79 -3.51
C VAL A 42 6.02 -8.37 -3.24
N ARG A 43 6.35 -8.57 -1.99
CA ARG A 43 7.54 -9.30 -1.54
C ARG A 43 7.22 -10.01 -0.22
N ASP A 44 7.75 -11.20 -0.06
CA ASP A 44 7.53 -12.01 1.15
C ASP A 44 6.04 -12.18 1.49
N GLY A 45 5.19 -12.37 0.47
CA GLY A 45 3.74 -12.53 0.63
C GLY A 45 3.01 -11.28 1.16
N LYS A 46 3.60 -10.11 1.08
CA LYS A 46 3.07 -8.84 1.63
C LYS A 46 2.97 -7.76 0.56
N LEU A 47 1.99 -6.87 0.73
CA LEU A 47 1.82 -5.67 -0.08
C LEU A 47 2.65 -4.54 0.52
N TRP A 48 3.61 -4.02 -0.26
CA TRP A 48 4.50 -2.97 0.18
C TRP A 48 4.17 -1.63 -0.47
N PHE A 49 4.27 -0.61 0.35
CA PHE A 49 4.13 0.80 0.01
C PHE A 49 5.38 1.55 0.45
N CYS A 50 5.55 2.77 -0.03
CA CYS A 50 6.61 3.63 0.46
C CYS A 50 6.08 4.99 0.91
N THR A 51 6.84 5.63 1.75
CA THR A 51 6.60 6.98 2.24
C THR A 51 7.91 7.66 2.60
N ASN A 52 7.81 8.84 3.16
CA ASN A 52 8.94 9.66 3.59
C ASN A 52 8.77 9.99 5.07
N SER A 53 9.81 9.80 5.88
CA SER A 53 9.77 10.04 7.32
C SER A 53 9.51 11.50 7.72
N GLN A 54 9.63 12.44 6.79
CA GLN A 54 9.33 13.85 7.02
C GLN A 54 7.84 14.21 6.80
N LYS A 55 7.04 13.27 6.28
CA LYS A 55 5.61 13.47 6.07
C LYS A 55 4.82 13.25 7.35
N ALA A 56 3.77 14.06 7.56
CA ALA A 56 2.84 13.88 8.68
C ALA A 56 2.21 12.48 8.70
N MET A 57 1.91 11.92 7.53
CA MET A 57 1.37 10.57 7.38
C MET A 57 2.27 9.50 8.03
N TYR A 58 3.59 9.64 7.94
CA TYR A 58 4.52 8.71 8.60
C TYR A 58 4.36 8.75 10.13
N ALA A 59 4.34 9.94 10.72
CA ALA A 59 4.14 10.10 12.16
C ALA A 59 2.77 9.58 12.62
N GLU A 60 1.73 9.81 11.83
CA GLU A 60 0.37 9.33 12.10
C GLU A 60 0.30 7.80 12.10
N MET A 61 0.88 7.13 11.10
CA MET A 61 0.93 5.68 11.02
C MET A 61 1.82 5.04 12.09
N GLN A 62 2.85 5.75 12.57
CA GLN A 62 3.66 5.32 13.71
C GLN A 62 2.86 5.36 15.01
N ALA A 63 2.03 6.39 15.21
CA ALA A 63 1.21 6.56 16.40
C ALA A 63 -0.02 5.63 16.40
N SER A 64 -0.63 5.39 15.24
CA SER A 64 -1.75 4.47 15.07
C SER A 64 -1.63 3.74 13.74
N PRO A 65 -1.51 2.40 13.75
CA PRO A 65 -1.27 1.63 12.54
C PRO A 65 -2.52 1.42 11.68
N PHE A 66 -3.70 1.80 12.17
CA PHE A 66 -4.96 1.55 11.47
C PHE A 66 -5.15 2.50 10.30
N VAL A 67 -5.44 1.94 9.13
CA VAL A 67 -5.69 2.69 7.90
C VAL A 67 -6.91 2.15 7.17
N GLU A 68 -7.54 3.00 6.40
CA GLU A 68 -8.57 2.62 5.42
C GLU A 68 -8.08 3.05 4.04
N LEU A 69 -8.18 2.15 3.06
CA LEU A 69 -7.70 2.40 1.72
C LEU A 69 -8.81 2.12 0.71
N CYS A 70 -8.94 2.96 -0.29
CA CYS A 70 -9.83 2.74 -1.41
C CYS A 70 -9.22 3.23 -2.71
N GLY A 71 -9.68 2.66 -3.80
CA GLY A 71 -9.36 3.09 -5.15
C GLY A 71 -10.44 2.65 -6.11
N SER A 72 -10.63 3.39 -7.18
CA SER A 72 -11.60 3.06 -8.22
C SER A 72 -11.11 3.48 -9.57
N ARG A 73 -11.58 2.77 -10.60
CA ARG A 73 -11.38 3.09 -11.99
C ARG A 73 -12.73 3.14 -12.69
N LEU A 74 -12.94 4.20 -13.45
CA LEU A 74 -14.07 4.29 -14.36
C LEU A 74 -13.69 3.62 -15.69
N GLU A 75 -14.55 2.74 -16.17
CA GLU A 75 -14.51 2.28 -17.56
C GLU A 75 -15.31 3.25 -18.42
N GLU A 76 -15.08 3.23 -19.75
CA GLU A 76 -15.84 4.04 -20.67
C GLU A 76 -17.35 3.73 -20.52
N ASP A 77 -18.15 4.79 -20.40
CA ASP A 77 -19.61 4.75 -20.26
C ASP A 77 -20.17 4.06 -19.01
N GLU A 78 -19.33 3.73 -18.01
CA GLU A 78 -19.78 3.05 -16.82
C GLU A 78 -19.32 3.72 -15.51
N ILE A 79 -20.16 3.61 -14.49
CA ILE A 79 -19.91 4.19 -13.18
C ILE A 79 -19.18 3.17 -12.29
N ALA A 80 -17.93 3.47 -11.91
CA ALA A 80 -17.15 2.79 -10.87
C ALA A 80 -17.29 1.25 -10.86
N THR A 81 -17.11 0.60 -12.03
CA THR A 81 -17.23 -0.85 -12.16
C THR A 81 -16.08 -1.63 -11.56
N ASN A 82 -14.92 -0.98 -11.40
CA ASN A 82 -13.74 -1.54 -10.77
C ASN A 82 -13.35 -0.68 -9.57
N TRP A 83 -13.40 -1.27 -8.38
CA TRP A 83 -12.99 -0.61 -7.15
C TRP A 83 -12.48 -1.61 -6.11
N ILE A 84 -11.68 -1.11 -5.20
CA ILE A 84 -11.21 -1.84 -4.02
C ILE A 84 -11.34 -0.93 -2.79
N ARG A 85 -11.75 -1.52 -1.69
CA ARG A 85 -11.80 -0.85 -0.40
C ARG A 85 -11.48 -1.84 0.71
N PHE A 86 -10.57 -1.48 1.59
CA PHE A 86 -10.26 -2.31 2.75
C PHE A 86 -9.68 -1.50 3.91
N SER A 87 -9.87 -2.04 5.11
CA SER A 87 -9.12 -1.65 6.30
C SER A 87 -7.88 -2.54 6.44
N ALA A 88 -6.85 -2.01 7.03
CA ALA A 88 -5.61 -2.73 7.30
C ALA A 88 -4.85 -2.11 8.47
N GLU A 89 -3.78 -2.79 8.88
CA GLU A 89 -2.80 -2.27 9.82
C GLU A 89 -1.45 -2.13 9.12
N VAL A 90 -0.85 -0.96 9.27
CA VAL A 90 0.49 -0.65 8.74
C VAL A 90 1.56 -1.28 9.64
N VAL A 91 2.56 -1.89 9.02
CA VAL A 91 3.75 -2.37 9.71
C VAL A 91 4.98 -1.73 9.07
N PHE A 92 5.73 -0.97 9.88
CA PHE A 92 7.10 -0.58 9.55
C PHE A 92 8.02 -1.64 10.13
N PRO A 93 8.78 -2.40 9.29
CA PRO A 93 9.63 -3.46 9.79
C PRO A 93 10.68 -2.94 10.79
N ASP A 94 10.86 -3.69 11.85
CA ASP A 94 11.96 -3.42 12.78
C ASP A 94 13.24 -4.06 12.24
N GLU A 95 14.20 -3.25 11.84
CA GLU A 95 15.45 -3.66 11.18
C GLU A 95 16.53 -4.08 12.19
N ILE A 96 16.16 -4.81 13.24
CA ILE A 96 17.09 -5.28 14.27
C ILE A 96 17.97 -6.42 13.70
N ASP A 97 17.35 -7.39 13.06
CA ASP A 97 18.08 -8.54 12.49
C ASP A 97 18.52 -8.31 11.04
N GLU A 98 19.50 -9.11 10.60
CA GLU A 98 20.06 -8.98 9.27
C GLU A 98 19.08 -9.41 8.16
N GLU A 99 18.24 -10.40 8.42
CA GLU A 99 17.24 -10.89 7.46
C GLU A 99 16.22 -9.80 7.14
N THR A 100 15.69 -9.13 8.16
CA THR A 100 14.75 -8.01 7.99
C THR A 100 15.40 -6.84 7.26
N ARG A 101 16.66 -6.49 7.61
CA ARG A 101 17.40 -5.44 6.88
C ARG A 101 17.59 -5.77 5.41
N ALA A 102 17.92 -7.02 5.10
CA ALA A 102 18.09 -7.49 3.72
C ALA A 102 16.76 -7.40 2.93
N LEU A 103 15.65 -7.85 3.54
CA LEU A 103 14.32 -7.75 2.94
C LEU A 103 13.92 -6.30 2.68
N VAL A 104 14.10 -5.42 3.65
CA VAL A 104 13.78 -3.98 3.50
C VAL A 104 14.60 -3.35 2.38
N LYS A 105 15.89 -3.66 2.28
CA LYS A 105 16.73 -3.19 1.19
C LYS A 105 16.29 -3.71 -0.16
N GLU A 106 15.92 -4.98 -0.26
CA GLU A 106 15.38 -5.58 -1.48
C GLU A 106 14.07 -4.89 -1.92
N VAL A 107 13.15 -4.66 -0.98
CA VAL A 107 11.89 -3.94 -1.23
C VAL A 107 12.15 -2.53 -1.72
N LYS A 108 13.01 -1.78 -1.06
CA LYS A 108 13.37 -0.41 -1.46
C LYS A 108 13.97 -0.37 -2.87
N THR A 109 14.87 -1.30 -3.18
CA THR A 109 15.47 -1.42 -4.50
C THR A 109 14.41 -1.72 -5.56
N ALA A 110 13.52 -2.67 -5.31
CA ALA A 110 12.45 -3.03 -6.23
C ALA A 110 11.46 -1.87 -6.48
N ILE A 111 11.15 -1.08 -5.46
CA ILE A 111 10.30 0.12 -5.58
C ILE A 111 10.99 1.17 -6.45
N MET A 112 12.28 1.43 -6.26
CA MET A 112 13.04 2.38 -7.08
C MET A 112 13.12 1.93 -8.54
N GLU A 113 13.27 0.64 -8.79
CA GLU A 113 13.25 0.09 -10.15
C GLU A 113 11.88 0.24 -10.82
N LYS A 114 10.80 0.11 -10.06
CA LYS A 114 9.42 0.26 -10.55
C LYS A 114 9.03 1.72 -10.83
N SER A 115 9.51 2.65 -10.02
CA SER A 115 9.09 4.06 -10.04
C SER A 115 10.27 5.01 -10.28
N ALA A 116 10.32 5.61 -11.46
CA ALA A 116 11.33 6.61 -11.80
C ALA A 116 11.29 7.83 -10.86
N ILE A 117 10.09 8.22 -10.39
CA ILE A 117 9.94 9.34 -9.45
C ILE A 117 10.56 9.00 -8.10
N VAL A 118 10.32 7.81 -7.58
CA VAL A 118 10.90 7.34 -6.31
C VAL A 118 12.41 7.22 -6.42
N HIS A 119 12.89 6.66 -7.54
CA HIS A 119 14.31 6.58 -7.86
C HIS A 119 15.00 7.95 -7.80
N GLU A 120 14.39 8.95 -8.42
CA GLU A 120 14.93 10.32 -8.44
C GLU A 120 14.86 10.99 -7.07
N LEU A 121 13.69 10.91 -6.39
CA LEU A 121 13.47 11.52 -5.08
C LEU A 121 14.47 11.05 -4.02
N TYR A 122 14.84 9.80 -4.04
CA TYR A 122 15.75 9.19 -3.06
C TYR A 122 17.14 8.92 -3.62
N LYS A 123 17.48 9.52 -4.78
CA LYS A 123 18.81 9.47 -5.41
C LYS A 123 19.33 8.05 -5.67
N ASN A 124 18.42 7.13 -5.99
CA ASN A 124 18.71 5.71 -6.17
C ASN A 124 19.48 5.08 -5.00
N ASP A 125 19.28 5.59 -3.80
CA ASP A 125 19.94 5.10 -2.59
C ASP A 125 18.94 4.40 -1.67
N PRO A 126 18.94 3.05 -1.58
CA PRO A 126 18.07 2.31 -0.68
C PRO A 126 18.40 2.57 0.80
N ASN A 127 19.55 3.13 1.10
CA ASN A 127 19.95 3.51 2.46
C ASN A 127 19.59 4.96 2.82
N ASN A 128 18.89 5.68 1.92
CA ASN A 128 18.47 7.05 2.20
C ASN A 128 17.61 7.07 3.48
N PRO A 129 18.01 7.84 4.53
CA PRO A 129 17.41 7.75 5.86
C PRO A 129 15.96 8.20 5.92
N ILE A 130 15.50 9.03 4.97
CA ILE A 130 14.11 9.47 4.94
C ILE A 130 13.19 8.54 4.14
N PHE A 131 13.75 7.64 3.33
CA PHE A 131 12.98 6.67 2.54
C PHE A 131 12.51 5.51 3.42
N LYS A 132 11.20 5.43 3.63
CA LYS A 132 10.57 4.41 4.46
C LYS A 132 9.65 3.53 3.63
N VAL A 133 9.66 2.24 3.94
CA VAL A 133 8.74 1.26 3.37
C VAL A 133 7.91 0.64 4.48
N PHE A 134 6.68 0.27 4.14
CA PHE A 134 5.77 -0.41 5.05
C PHE A 134 4.94 -1.43 4.29
N TYR A 135 4.45 -2.41 5.00
CA TYR A 135 3.49 -3.37 4.44
C TYR A 135 2.18 -3.35 5.24
N LEU A 136 1.16 -3.97 4.68
CA LEU A 136 -0.16 -4.06 5.29
C LEU A 136 -0.41 -5.48 5.79
N LYS A 137 -0.97 -5.58 6.99
CA LYS A 137 -1.48 -6.84 7.57
C LYS A 137 -2.95 -6.68 7.97
N ASN A 138 -3.62 -7.81 8.26
CA ASN A 138 -5.01 -7.85 8.69
C ASN A 138 -5.95 -7.10 7.72
N ILE A 139 -5.79 -7.37 6.44
CA ILE A 139 -6.57 -6.75 5.36
C ILE A 139 -7.99 -7.31 5.39
N GLN A 140 -8.98 -6.42 5.52
CA GLN A 140 -10.41 -6.77 5.55
C GLN A 140 -11.20 -5.77 4.69
N GLY A 141 -11.97 -6.29 3.76
CA GLY A 141 -12.77 -5.44 2.89
C GLY A 141 -13.30 -6.18 1.69
N SER A 142 -13.41 -5.50 0.58
CA SER A 142 -13.93 -6.05 -0.66
C SER A 142 -13.37 -5.33 -1.89
N PHE A 143 -13.47 -6.00 -3.01
CA PHE A 143 -13.22 -5.38 -4.30
C PHE A 143 -14.33 -5.76 -5.30
N CYS A 144 -14.51 -4.92 -6.28
CA CYS A 144 -15.43 -5.12 -7.38
C CYS A 144 -14.65 -5.16 -8.69
N ASN A 145 -14.94 -6.14 -9.52
CA ASN A 145 -14.40 -6.25 -10.86
C ASN A 145 -15.57 -6.45 -11.83
N LEU A 146 -15.75 -5.50 -12.73
CA LEU A 146 -16.84 -5.48 -13.70
C LEU A 146 -18.24 -5.72 -13.05
N GLY A 147 -18.49 -5.07 -11.91
CA GLY A 147 -19.75 -5.18 -11.16
C GLY A 147 -19.86 -6.41 -10.23
N HIS A 148 -18.89 -7.31 -10.23
CA HIS A 148 -18.87 -8.48 -9.35
C HIS A 148 -18.07 -8.21 -8.07
N VAL A 149 -18.75 -8.17 -6.93
CA VAL A 149 -18.14 -7.90 -5.62
C VAL A 149 -17.61 -9.19 -4.99
N LYS A 150 -16.40 -9.13 -4.45
CA LYS A 150 -15.78 -10.20 -3.67
C LYS A 150 -15.26 -9.66 -2.34
N GLY A 151 -15.44 -10.43 -1.27
CA GLY A 151 -14.80 -10.17 0.02
C GLY A 151 -13.32 -10.53 0.02
N LEU A 152 -12.54 -9.77 0.76
CA LEU A 152 -11.10 -9.99 0.99
C LEU A 152 -10.87 -10.79 2.27
#